data_4611f6dca217ae7712a83cd72a514f06
#
_entry.id   4611f6dca217ae7712a83cd72a514f06
#
_cell.length_a   1.000
_cell.length_b   1.000
_cell.length_c   1.000
_cell.angle_alpha   90.00
_cell.angle_beta   90.00
_cell.angle_gamma   90.00
#
_symmetry.space_group_name_H-M   'P 1'
#
loop_
_entity.id
_entity.type
_entity.pdbx_description
1 polymer ?
#
loop_
_entity_poly.entity_id
_entity_poly.type
_entity_poly.pdbx_seq_one_letter_code
_entity_poly.pdbx_strand_id
1 'polypeptide(L)'
;MKGDFRLKRLRVGVIGVGNMGQHHARVYNEMPEVELIGLADTDESTLNEVSQRFGVNRYLDYKEFFGKVDAVSIVVPTSYHYDISRGFLERGVHVLVEKPVTKTIEEIDTLNKIAKENGLILQVGHTERFNPAVQELFNLVEKPIFVEANRLGPASARNLDIGVVLELMIHDIDIILSLVKSSVKKVNAMGSSVYSDFEDIAVAQLVFENGCLATLASSRVTAERVRKLEVTLEDAFVSVDYIDQNITFRRQLSSKYVFDKNSTRYQRKFLLEKPFISKEEPLRLELNHFIQCITEGKKPIVSGDEASNALTLAHKILENMEMTNLRVDKSFLDLHKDCH
;
A
#
# COMPACT_ATOMS: atom_id res chain seq x y z
N MET A 1 -47.76 1.40 9.09
CA MET A 1 -46.92 0.47 8.35
C MET A 1 -45.50 1.06 8.31
N LYS A 2 -44.60 0.57 9.17
CA LYS A 2 -43.17 0.94 9.08
C LYS A 2 -42.57 0.13 7.92
N GLY A 3 -42.32 0.80 6.82
CA GLY A 3 -41.61 0.19 5.70
C GLY A 3 -40.22 -0.24 6.18
N ASP A 4 -39.94 -1.51 6.05
CA ASP A 4 -38.63 -2.12 6.29
C ASP A 4 -37.70 -1.61 5.18
N PHE A 5 -37.05 -0.46 5.38
CA PHE A 5 -35.96 0.04 4.53
C PHE A 5 -34.73 -0.80 4.79
N ARG A 6 -34.74 -2.06 4.36
CA ARG A 6 -33.49 -2.80 4.19
C ARG A 6 -32.74 -2.11 3.07
N LEU A 7 -31.73 -1.31 3.42
CA LEU A 7 -30.73 -0.83 2.47
C LEU A 7 -30.26 -2.04 1.66
N LYS A 8 -30.37 -1.96 0.34
CA LYS A 8 -29.89 -3.03 -0.56
C LYS A 8 -28.40 -3.20 -0.33
N ARG A 9 -28.00 -4.37 0.20
CA ARG A 9 -26.59 -4.70 0.39
C ARG A 9 -25.87 -4.72 -0.95
N LEU A 10 -24.63 -4.22 -0.96
CA LEU A 10 -23.78 -4.28 -2.13
C LEU A 10 -23.27 -5.71 -2.31
N ARG A 11 -23.49 -6.30 -3.46
CA ARG A 11 -23.05 -7.66 -3.78
C ARG A 11 -21.58 -7.64 -4.16
N VAL A 12 -20.73 -8.30 -3.37
CA VAL A 12 -19.28 -8.30 -3.56
C VAL A 12 -18.77 -9.71 -3.80
N GLY A 13 -17.80 -9.86 -4.72
CA GLY A 13 -17.02 -11.08 -4.95
C GLY A 13 -15.54 -10.85 -4.60
N VAL A 14 -14.86 -11.90 -4.15
CA VAL A 14 -13.40 -11.88 -3.97
C VAL A 14 -12.77 -12.90 -4.91
N ILE A 15 -11.76 -12.47 -5.67
CA ILE A 15 -11.05 -13.24 -6.66
C ILE A 15 -9.60 -13.42 -6.20
N GLY A 16 -9.20 -14.67 -5.98
CA GLY A 16 -7.98 -15.06 -5.29
C GLY A 16 -8.25 -15.25 -3.79
N VAL A 17 -8.02 -16.46 -3.27
CA VAL A 17 -8.19 -16.82 -1.85
C VAL A 17 -6.87 -17.22 -1.18
N GLY A 18 -5.76 -16.70 -1.69
CA GLY A 18 -4.47 -16.73 -1.02
C GLY A 18 -4.51 -15.94 0.31
N ASN A 19 -3.34 -15.69 0.90
CA ASN A 19 -3.26 -15.05 2.22
C ASN A 19 -4.06 -13.73 2.29
N MET A 20 -3.83 -12.77 1.37
CA MET A 20 -4.55 -11.49 1.38
C MET A 20 -6.04 -11.66 1.03
N GLY A 21 -6.39 -12.53 0.05
CA GLY A 21 -7.78 -12.76 -0.31
C GLY A 21 -8.64 -13.29 0.83
N GLN A 22 -8.08 -14.11 1.72
CA GLN A 22 -8.76 -14.56 2.94
C GLN A 22 -9.04 -13.40 3.90
N HIS A 23 -8.14 -12.43 4.01
CA HIS A 23 -8.37 -11.23 4.80
C HIS A 23 -9.46 -10.35 4.19
N HIS A 24 -9.48 -10.16 2.85
CA HIS A 24 -10.56 -9.45 2.16
C HIS A 24 -11.91 -10.13 2.38
N ALA A 25 -11.98 -11.46 2.19
CA ALA A 25 -13.19 -12.23 2.41
C ALA A 25 -13.72 -12.10 3.85
N ARG A 26 -12.83 -12.19 4.85
CA ARG A 26 -13.19 -11.99 6.26
C ARG A 26 -13.78 -10.62 6.49
N VAL A 27 -13.09 -9.56 6.05
CA VAL A 27 -13.54 -8.20 6.28
C VAL A 27 -14.90 -7.93 5.60
N TYR A 28 -15.08 -8.33 4.34
CA TYR A 28 -16.39 -8.18 3.67
C TYR A 28 -17.50 -8.99 4.34
N ASN A 29 -17.21 -10.19 4.83
CA ASN A 29 -18.19 -11.02 5.54
C ASN A 29 -18.65 -10.41 6.88
N GLU A 30 -17.81 -9.55 7.47
CA GLU A 30 -18.11 -8.82 8.70
C GLU A 30 -18.85 -7.49 8.47
N MET A 31 -18.94 -7.00 7.22
CA MET A 31 -19.57 -5.72 6.88
C MET A 31 -21.11 -5.86 6.70
N PRO A 32 -21.93 -5.17 7.49
CA PRO A 32 -23.40 -5.26 7.38
C PRO A 32 -23.96 -4.71 6.07
N GLU A 33 -23.25 -3.79 5.40
CA GLU A 33 -23.63 -3.17 4.13
C GLU A 33 -23.32 -4.04 2.92
N VAL A 34 -22.56 -5.13 3.10
CA VAL A 34 -22.06 -6.01 2.05
C VAL A 34 -22.79 -7.36 2.11
N GLU A 35 -23.06 -7.90 0.95
CA GLU A 35 -23.40 -9.31 0.74
C GLU A 35 -22.24 -9.95 -0.01
N LEU A 36 -21.43 -10.76 0.68
CA LEU A 36 -20.35 -11.52 0.06
C LEU A 36 -20.95 -12.68 -0.73
N ILE A 37 -21.06 -12.52 -2.05
CA ILE A 37 -21.70 -13.49 -2.95
C ILE A 37 -20.91 -14.77 -3.05
N GLY A 38 -19.58 -14.68 -2.98
CA GLY A 38 -18.72 -15.86 -3.04
C GLY A 38 -17.26 -15.51 -3.28
N LEU A 39 -16.48 -16.57 -3.39
CA LEU A 39 -15.03 -16.55 -3.61
C LEU A 39 -14.70 -17.28 -4.91
N ALA A 40 -13.68 -16.81 -5.63
CA ALA A 40 -13.17 -17.46 -6.83
C ALA A 40 -11.67 -17.72 -6.73
N ASP A 41 -11.23 -18.93 -7.05
CA ASP A 41 -9.82 -19.31 -7.17
C ASP A 41 -9.67 -20.54 -8.05
N THR A 42 -8.51 -20.70 -8.64
CA THR A 42 -8.15 -21.90 -9.41
C THR A 42 -7.66 -23.06 -8.53
N ASP A 43 -7.21 -22.79 -7.31
CA ASP A 43 -6.88 -23.79 -6.30
C ASP A 43 -8.16 -24.26 -5.58
N GLU A 44 -8.71 -25.38 -6.06
CA GLU A 44 -9.96 -25.94 -5.54
C GLU A 44 -9.86 -26.29 -4.05
N SER A 45 -8.72 -26.75 -3.56
CA SER A 45 -8.51 -27.15 -2.17
C SER A 45 -8.64 -25.96 -1.22
N THR A 46 -7.87 -24.92 -1.48
CA THR A 46 -7.90 -23.68 -0.69
C THR A 46 -9.26 -23.00 -0.80
N LEU A 47 -9.83 -22.95 -2.01
CA LEU A 47 -11.15 -22.36 -2.24
C LEU A 47 -12.26 -23.06 -1.43
N ASN A 48 -12.26 -24.39 -1.38
CA ASN A 48 -13.22 -25.18 -0.60
C ASN A 48 -13.11 -24.85 0.91
N GLU A 49 -11.90 -24.88 1.45
CA GLU A 49 -11.67 -24.60 2.87
C GLU A 49 -12.18 -23.21 3.24
N VAL A 50 -11.77 -22.19 2.48
CA VAL A 50 -12.08 -20.78 2.78
C VAL A 50 -13.57 -20.49 2.58
N SER A 51 -14.18 -21.03 1.52
CA SER A 51 -15.63 -20.84 1.26
C SER A 51 -16.50 -21.48 2.34
N GLN A 52 -16.13 -22.66 2.84
CA GLN A 52 -16.82 -23.31 3.97
C GLN A 52 -16.69 -22.49 5.25
N ARG A 53 -15.51 -21.92 5.53
CA ARG A 53 -15.26 -21.08 6.70
C ARG A 53 -16.18 -19.87 6.77
N PHE A 54 -16.45 -19.23 5.62
CA PHE A 54 -17.31 -18.03 5.54
C PHE A 54 -18.77 -18.35 5.16
N GLY A 55 -19.10 -19.58 4.80
CA GLY A 55 -20.46 -19.98 4.41
C GLY A 55 -20.93 -19.35 3.11
N VAL A 56 -20.02 -19.14 2.14
CA VAL A 56 -20.29 -18.47 0.87
C VAL A 56 -20.10 -19.39 -0.34
N ASN A 57 -20.62 -18.99 -1.51
CA ASN A 57 -20.45 -19.74 -2.74
C ASN A 57 -18.97 -19.78 -3.19
N ARG A 58 -18.64 -20.82 -3.93
CA ARG A 58 -17.32 -21.03 -4.53
C ARG A 58 -17.41 -21.10 -6.05
N TYR A 59 -16.40 -20.56 -6.72
CA TYR A 59 -16.32 -20.53 -8.18
C TYR A 59 -14.89 -20.85 -8.63
N LEU A 60 -14.72 -21.79 -9.54
CA LEU A 60 -13.40 -22.14 -10.09
C LEU A 60 -12.97 -21.17 -11.22
N ASP A 61 -13.94 -20.49 -11.83
CA ASP A 61 -13.71 -19.44 -12.82
C ASP A 61 -14.35 -18.12 -12.33
N TYR A 62 -13.55 -17.07 -12.20
CA TYR A 62 -14.03 -15.74 -11.80
C TYR A 62 -15.11 -15.18 -12.72
N LYS A 63 -15.18 -15.64 -13.97
CA LYS A 63 -16.21 -15.21 -14.94
C LYS A 63 -17.63 -15.59 -14.50
N GLU A 64 -17.76 -16.56 -13.61
CA GLU A 64 -19.05 -16.93 -13.03
C GLU A 64 -19.66 -15.83 -12.14
N PHE A 65 -18.88 -14.83 -11.75
CA PHE A 65 -19.39 -13.62 -11.07
C PHE A 65 -20.10 -12.65 -12.00
N PHE A 66 -19.90 -12.72 -13.31
CA PHE A 66 -20.52 -11.80 -14.26
C PHE A 66 -22.05 -11.79 -14.12
N GLY A 67 -22.60 -10.59 -13.90
CA GLY A 67 -24.04 -10.37 -13.65
C GLY A 67 -24.52 -10.67 -12.23
N LYS A 68 -23.66 -11.25 -11.36
CA LYS A 68 -24.03 -11.62 -10.00
C LYS A 68 -23.57 -10.61 -8.94
N VAL A 69 -22.52 -9.83 -9.24
CA VAL A 69 -21.87 -8.90 -8.30
C VAL A 69 -21.97 -7.45 -8.78
N ASP A 70 -21.95 -6.53 -7.85
CA ASP A 70 -21.88 -5.08 -8.09
C ASP A 70 -20.43 -4.58 -8.00
N ALA A 71 -19.58 -5.28 -7.21
CA ALA A 71 -18.18 -4.97 -7.02
C ALA A 71 -17.34 -6.23 -6.79
N VAL A 72 -16.03 -6.15 -7.07
CA VAL A 72 -15.08 -7.23 -6.82
C VAL A 72 -13.80 -6.70 -6.18
N SER A 73 -13.19 -7.53 -5.31
CA SER A 73 -11.78 -7.42 -4.93
C SER A 73 -10.96 -8.45 -5.69
N ILE A 74 -9.92 -7.99 -6.38
CA ILE A 74 -9.00 -8.80 -7.17
C ILE A 74 -7.68 -8.94 -6.42
N VAL A 75 -7.41 -10.13 -5.92
CA VAL A 75 -6.30 -10.45 -4.99
C VAL A 75 -5.54 -11.67 -5.51
N VAL A 76 -5.18 -11.63 -6.76
CA VAL A 76 -4.45 -12.68 -7.50
C VAL A 76 -3.02 -12.19 -7.80
N PRO A 77 -2.12 -13.01 -8.39
CA PRO A 77 -0.82 -12.51 -8.87
C PRO A 77 -0.99 -11.38 -9.91
N THR A 78 -0.11 -10.39 -9.84
CA THR A 78 -0.16 -9.16 -10.67
C THR A 78 -0.33 -9.43 -12.17
N SER A 79 0.19 -10.57 -12.65
CA SER A 79 0.07 -10.96 -14.05
C SER A 79 -1.36 -11.11 -14.57
N TYR A 80 -2.32 -11.27 -13.67
CA TYR A 80 -3.74 -11.44 -14.00
C TYR A 80 -4.58 -10.20 -13.69
N HIS A 81 -4.02 -9.19 -13.01
CA HIS A 81 -4.77 -8.01 -12.57
C HIS A 81 -5.43 -7.28 -13.72
N TYR A 82 -4.70 -7.02 -14.82
CA TYR A 82 -5.20 -6.29 -15.97
C TYR A 82 -6.41 -6.97 -16.62
N ASP A 83 -6.25 -8.22 -17.02
CA ASP A 83 -7.30 -8.92 -17.76
C ASP A 83 -8.58 -9.11 -16.93
N ILE A 84 -8.42 -9.44 -15.65
CA ILE A 84 -9.56 -9.63 -14.74
C ILE A 84 -10.25 -8.28 -14.47
N SER A 85 -9.49 -7.23 -14.12
CA SER A 85 -10.04 -5.90 -13.86
C SER A 85 -10.79 -5.35 -15.07
N ARG A 86 -10.18 -5.46 -16.25
CA ARG A 86 -10.80 -5.04 -17.51
C ARG A 86 -12.11 -5.77 -17.74
N GLY A 87 -12.12 -7.10 -17.56
CA GLY A 87 -13.32 -7.92 -17.78
C GLY A 87 -14.51 -7.50 -16.91
N PHE A 88 -14.27 -7.05 -15.67
CA PHE A 88 -15.31 -6.54 -14.76
C PHE A 88 -15.71 -5.10 -15.09
N LEU A 89 -14.75 -4.20 -15.31
CA LEU A 89 -15.02 -2.80 -15.64
C LEU A 89 -15.83 -2.66 -16.93
N GLU A 90 -15.52 -3.46 -17.98
CA GLU A 90 -16.30 -3.49 -19.24
C GLU A 90 -17.75 -3.96 -19.04
N ARG A 91 -18.06 -4.61 -17.90
CA ARG A 91 -19.40 -5.12 -17.54
C ARG A 91 -20.12 -4.30 -16.48
N GLY A 92 -19.60 -3.11 -16.16
CA GLY A 92 -20.23 -2.21 -15.22
C GLY A 92 -20.06 -2.62 -13.75
N VAL A 93 -19.01 -3.35 -13.42
CA VAL A 93 -18.69 -3.79 -12.05
C VAL A 93 -17.54 -2.96 -11.49
N HIS A 94 -17.71 -2.44 -10.27
CA HIS A 94 -16.67 -1.71 -9.56
C HIS A 94 -15.52 -2.64 -9.15
N VAL A 95 -14.28 -2.14 -9.19
CA VAL A 95 -13.08 -2.95 -8.96
C VAL A 95 -12.20 -2.33 -7.88
N LEU A 96 -11.85 -3.15 -6.89
CA LEU A 96 -10.67 -2.97 -6.06
C LEU A 96 -9.65 -4.02 -6.49
N VAL A 97 -8.43 -3.61 -6.81
CA VAL A 97 -7.35 -4.50 -7.25
C VAL A 97 -6.11 -4.30 -6.38
N GLU A 98 -5.45 -5.38 -5.97
CA GLU A 98 -4.23 -5.35 -5.19
C GLU A 98 -3.05 -4.72 -5.94
N LYS A 99 -2.09 -4.24 -5.18
CA LYS A 99 -0.83 -3.70 -5.73
C LYS A 99 0.16 -4.85 -6.09
N PRO A 100 1.08 -4.62 -7.05
CA PRO A 100 1.05 -3.56 -8.06
C PRO A 100 -0.19 -3.71 -8.94
N VAL A 101 -0.81 -2.57 -9.28
CA VAL A 101 -2.11 -2.57 -9.99
C VAL A 101 -2.05 -3.31 -11.34
N THR A 102 -0.96 -3.13 -12.08
CA THR A 102 -0.68 -3.77 -13.37
C THR A 102 0.83 -3.96 -13.54
N LYS A 103 1.24 -4.60 -14.65
CA LYS A 103 2.65 -4.74 -15.01
C LYS A 103 3.17 -3.49 -15.73
N THR A 104 2.35 -2.84 -16.52
CA THR A 104 2.74 -1.69 -17.35
C THR A 104 1.82 -0.49 -17.11
N ILE A 105 2.31 0.68 -17.50
CA ILE A 105 1.57 1.95 -17.38
C ILE A 105 0.41 1.97 -18.37
N GLU A 106 0.60 1.44 -19.57
CA GLU A 106 -0.43 1.37 -20.61
C GLU A 106 -1.64 0.54 -20.16
N GLU A 107 -1.40 -0.52 -19.40
CA GLU A 107 -2.46 -1.35 -18.83
C GLU A 107 -3.31 -0.55 -17.82
N ILE A 108 -2.68 0.15 -16.86
CA ILE A 108 -3.44 0.94 -15.87
C ILE A 108 -4.16 2.13 -16.52
N ASP A 109 -3.55 2.79 -17.50
CA ASP A 109 -4.18 3.90 -18.22
C ASP A 109 -5.43 3.41 -18.97
N THR A 110 -5.38 2.19 -19.54
CA THR A 110 -6.55 1.54 -20.16
C THR A 110 -7.66 1.28 -19.13
N LEU A 111 -7.32 0.73 -17.94
CA LEU A 111 -8.29 0.50 -16.87
C LEU A 111 -8.91 1.81 -16.37
N ASN A 112 -8.11 2.86 -16.19
CA ASN A 112 -8.56 4.19 -15.79
C ASN A 112 -9.56 4.77 -16.78
N LYS A 113 -9.27 4.63 -18.08
CA LYS A 113 -10.16 5.08 -19.14
C LYS A 113 -11.50 4.35 -19.09
N ILE A 114 -11.49 3.01 -19.01
CA ILE A 114 -12.71 2.20 -18.96
C ILE A 114 -13.54 2.54 -17.71
N ALA A 115 -12.91 2.64 -16.54
CA ALA A 115 -13.58 2.99 -15.30
C ALA A 115 -14.26 4.37 -15.39
N LYS A 116 -13.56 5.37 -15.92
CA LYS A 116 -14.06 6.74 -16.08
C LYS A 116 -15.22 6.81 -17.08
N GLU A 117 -15.09 6.15 -18.24
CA GLU A 117 -16.14 6.14 -19.26
C GLU A 117 -17.43 5.47 -18.78
N ASN A 118 -17.34 4.48 -17.90
CA ASN A 118 -18.49 3.76 -17.34
C ASN A 118 -18.96 4.29 -15.97
N GLY A 119 -18.34 5.36 -15.43
CA GLY A 119 -18.68 5.90 -14.12
C GLY A 119 -18.42 4.93 -12.97
N LEU A 120 -17.39 4.08 -13.08
CA LEU A 120 -17.08 3.05 -12.12
C LEU A 120 -15.94 3.46 -11.19
N ILE A 121 -15.96 2.87 -10.01
CA ILE A 121 -14.86 2.98 -9.05
C ILE A 121 -13.79 1.94 -9.41
N LEU A 122 -12.58 2.44 -9.64
CA LEU A 122 -11.33 1.66 -9.66
C LEU A 122 -10.48 2.14 -8.50
N GLN A 123 -10.35 1.32 -7.45
CA GLN A 123 -9.50 1.54 -6.29
C GLN A 123 -8.35 0.55 -6.30
N VAL A 124 -7.17 1.00 -5.85
CA VAL A 124 -5.97 0.15 -5.79
C VAL A 124 -5.57 -0.09 -4.34
N GLY A 125 -5.16 -1.34 -4.04
CA GLY A 125 -4.85 -1.86 -2.72
C GLY A 125 -3.56 -1.32 -2.11
N HIS A 126 -3.41 0.00 -1.98
CA HIS A 126 -2.34 0.62 -1.20
C HIS A 126 -2.79 0.78 0.26
N THR A 127 -2.93 -0.33 0.95
CA THR A 127 -3.50 -0.44 2.31
C THR A 127 -2.83 0.48 3.33
N GLU A 128 -1.52 0.77 3.17
CA GLU A 128 -0.80 1.69 4.06
C GLU A 128 -1.33 3.14 4.02
N ARG A 129 -2.02 3.55 2.96
CA ARG A 129 -2.72 4.86 2.88
C ARG A 129 -3.87 4.96 3.88
N PHE A 130 -4.38 3.83 4.34
CA PHE A 130 -5.46 3.70 5.31
C PHE A 130 -4.95 3.42 6.73
N ASN A 131 -3.63 3.38 6.92
CA ASN A 131 -3.02 3.30 8.24
C ASN A 131 -3.36 4.57 9.04
N PRO A 132 -3.95 4.49 10.23
CA PRO A 132 -4.36 5.66 11.00
C PRO A 132 -3.24 6.66 11.26
N ALA A 133 -2.01 6.20 11.48
CA ALA A 133 -0.86 7.10 11.67
C ALA A 133 -0.47 7.82 10.38
N VAL A 134 -0.66 7.20 9.21
CA VAL A 134 -0.44 7.83 7.90
C VAL A 134 -1.56 8.84 7.59
N GLN A 135 -2.80 8.53 7.92
CA GLN A 135 -3.91 9.46 7.79
C GLN A 135 -3.68 10.73 8.63
N GLU A 136 -3.22 10.55 9.87
CA GLU A 136 -2.87 11.68 10.73
C GLU A 136 -1.67 12.48 10.23
N LEU A 137 -0.67 11.79 9.62
CA LEU A 137 0.45 12.48 8.97
C LEU A 137 -0.03 13.44 7.88
N PHE A 138 -0.98 13.03 7.02
CA PHE A 138 -1.53 13.90 5.97
C PHE A 138 -2.32 15.10 6.52
N ASN A 139 -2.93 14.96 7.70
CA ASN A 139 -3.66 16.04 8.36
C ASN A 139 -2.71 17.08 8.97
N LEU A 140 -1.55 16.64 9.46
CA LEU A 140 -0.66 17.46 10.30
C LEU A 140 0.57 17.98 9.56
N VAL A 141 0.92 17.41 8.41
CA VAL A 141 2.15 17.78 7.68
C VAL A 141 1.82 18.53 6.41
N GLU A 142 2.31 19.77 6.36
CA GLU A 142 2.34 20.61 5.16
C GLU A 142 3.80 20.91 4.78
N LYS A 143 4.11 20.97 3.49
CA LYS A 143 5.40 21.42 2.93
C LYS A 143 6.62 20.69 3.54
N PRO A 144 6.76 19.37 3.37
CA PRO A 144 7.93 18.63 3.80
C PRO A 144 9.20 19.15 3.08
N ILE A 145 10.31 19.26 3.81
CA ILE A 145 11.64 19.63 3.29
C ILE A 145 12.42 18.37 2.90
N PHE A 146 12.37 17.36 3.77
CA PHE A 146 13.02 16.07 3.55
C PHE A 146 12.15 14.94 4.09
N VAL A 147 12.05 13.86 3.32
CA VAL A 147 11.30 12.65 3.70
C VAL A 147 12.23 11.45 3.62
N GLU A 148 12.24 10.63 4.65
CA GLU A 148 12.98 9.38 4.68
C GLU A 148 12.03 8.22 4.99
N ALA A 149 12.01 7.20 4.12
CA ALA A 149 11.20 6.00 4.29
C ALA A 149 12.08 4.77 4.37
N ASN A 150 11.86 3.94 5.38
CA ASN A 150 12.58 2.69 5.63
C ASN A 150 11.61 1.53 5.74
N ARG A 151 11.67 0.59 4.77
CA ARG A 151 10.83 -0.60 4.71
C ARG A 151 11.71 -1.85 4.59
N LEU A 152 12.10 -2.35 5.75
CA LEU A 152 13.07 -3.44 5.88
C LEU A 152 12.42 -4.68 6.51
N GLY A 153 12.93 -5.87 6.22
CA GLY A 153 12.46 -7.10 6.83
C GLY A 153 13.18 -8.35 6.32
N PRO A 154 12.88 -9.51 6.88
CA PRO A 154 13.43 -10.77 6.41
C PRO A 154 12.78 -11.20 5.08
N ALA A 155 13.52 -11.98 4.30
CA ALA A 155 13.00 -12.61 3.10
C ALA A 155 11.85 -13.57 3.44
N SER A 156 10.85 -13.59 2.55
CA SER A 156 9.83 -14.64 2.54
C SER A 156 10.01 -15.47 1.28
N ALA A 157 9.99 -16.78 1.39
CA ALA A 157 10.10 -17.70 0.24
C ALA A 157 8.98 -17.48 -0.81
N ARG A 158 7.90 -16.79 -0.44
CA ARG A 158 6.72 -16.55 -1.29
C ARG A 158 6.88 -15.39 -2.28
N ASN A 159 7.84 -14.47 -2.08
CA ASN A 159 7.90 -13.19 -2.80
C ASN A 159 9.26 -12.98 -3.47
N LEU A 160 9.91 -14.05 -3.95
CA LEU A 160 11.20 -13.96 -4.64
C LEU A 160 11.07 -13.79 -6.15
N ASP A 161 9.87 -13.76 -6.67
CA ASP A 161 9.50 -13.60 -8.08
C ASP A 161 9.33 -12.12 -8.53
N ILE A 162 9.47 -11.19 -7.58
CA ILE A 162 9.36 -9.74 -7.82
C ILE A 162 10.39 -9.00 -6.95
N GLY A 163 10.91 -7.87 -7.44
CA GLY A 163 11.87 -7.03 -6.71
C GLY A 163 11.22 -6.19 -5.60
N VAL A 164 12.07 -5.74 -4.64
CA VAL A 164 11.58 -4.97 -3.46
C VAL A 164 11.04 -3.59 -3.82
N VAL A 165 11.35 -3.04 -5.00
CA VAL A 165 10.78 -1.76 -5.45
C VAL A 165 9.28 -1.90 -5.67
N LEU A 166 8.85 -2.91 -6.42
CA LEU A 166 7.43 -3.16 -6.72
C LEU A 166 6.71 -3.90 -5.58
N GLU A 167 7.44 -4.65 -4.74
CA GLU A 167 6.83 -5.37 -3.63
C GLU A 167 6.67 -4.49 -2.39
N LEU A 168 7.74 -3.77 -2.00
CA LEU A 168 7.83 -3.05 -0.72
C LEU A 168 7.84 -1.53 -0.90
N MET A 169 8.77 -1.00 -1.73
CA MET A 169 8.98 0.45 -1.85
C MET A 169 7.77 1.17 -2.43
N ILE A 170 6.97 0.51 -3.24
CA ILE A 170 5.79 1.10 -3.89
C ILE A 170 4.78 1.67 -2.88
N HIS A 171 4.69 1.12 -1.68
CA HIS A 171 3.85 1.66 -0.60
C HIS A 171 4.35 3.03 -0.12
N ASP A 172 5.66 3.16 0.04
CA ASP A 172 6.28 4.42 0.50
C ASP A 172 6.34 5.45 -0.65
N ILE A 173 6.50 5.00 -1.89
CA ILE A 173 6.38 5.83 -3.10
C ILE A 173 4.99 6.49 -3.14
N ASP A 174 3.93 5.72 -2.97
CA ASP A 174 2.55 6.22 -2.97
C ASP A 174 2.32 7.25 -1.85
N ILE A 175 2.79 6.98 -0.64
CA ILE A 175 2.66 7.89 0.50
C ILE A 175 3.44 9.19 0.24
N ILE A 176 4.69 9.10 -0.23
CA ILE A 176 5.55 10.27 -0.45
C ILE A 176 4.99 11.16 -1.57
N LEU A 177 4.52 10.58 -2.68
CA LEU A 177 3.90 11.36 -3.77
C LEU A 177 2.69 12.14 -3.25
N SER A 178 1.87 11.53 -2.41
CA SER A 178 0.69 12.14 -1.84
C SER A 178 0.99 13.18 -0.74
N LEU A 179 2.12 13.02 -0.04
CA LEU A 179 2.57 13.95 0.99
C LEU A 179 3.23 15.20 0.39
N VAL A 180 4.15 15.00 -0.56
CA VAL A 180 4.95 16.08 -1.15
C VAL A 180 4.15 16.90 -2.17
N LYS A 181 3.20 16.29 -2.86
CA LYS A 181 2.30 16.94 -3.84
C LYS A 181 3.04 17.75 -4.91
N SER A 182 4.15 17.22 -5.39
CA SER A 182 5.00 17.85 -6.41
C SER A 182 5.57 16.79 -7.35
N SER A 183 5.88 17.16 -8.58
CA SER A 183 6.49 16.26 -9.56
C SER A 183 7.94 15.95 -9.20
N VAL A 184 8.37 14.72 -9.49
CA VAL A 184 9.76 14.26 -9.29
C VAL A 184 10.61 14.77 -10.45
N LYS A 185 11.62 15.58 -10.13
CA LYS A 185 12.58 16.18 -11.05
C LYS A 185 13.74 15.24 -11.36
N LYS A 186 14.29 14.58 -10.33
CA LYS A 186 15.47 13.71 -10.47
C LYS A 186 15.32 12.45 -9.62
N VAL A 187 15.77 11.33 -10.16
CA VAL A 187 15.85 10.03 -9.49
C VAL A 187 17.28 9.52 -9.56
N ASN A 188 17.85 9.10 -8.44
CA ASN A 188 19.06 8.27 -8.36
C ASN A 188 18.68 7.00 -7.61
N ALA A 189 19.13 5.84 -8.06
CA ALA A 189 18.83 4.59 -7.39
C ALA A 189 20.01 3.61 -7.45
N MET A 190 20.12 2.80 -6.40
CA MET A 190 21.07 1.70 -6.30
C MET A 190 20.33 0.47 -5.77
N GLY A 191 20.68 -0.71 -6.26
CA GLY A 191 20.08 -1.96 -5.83
C GLY A 191 21.08 -3.10 -5.79
N SER A 192 20.73 -4.18 -5.11
CA SER A 192 21.52 -5.41 -5.06
C SER A 192 20.64 -6.64 -5.05
N SER A 193 21.03 -7.65 -5.83
CA SER A 193 20.49 -9.01 -5.77
C SER A 193 21.28 -9.82 -4.76
N VAL A 194 20.59 -10.47 -3.83
CA VAL A 194 21.18 -11.31 -2.77
C VAL A 194 20.62 -12.73 -2.83
N TYR A 195 19.30 -12.88 -2.82
CA TYR A 195 18.58 -14.16 -2.78
C TYR A 195 17.79 -14.46 -4.05
N SER A 196 17.40 -13.44 -4.81
CA SER A 196 16.60 -13.57 -6.03
C SER A 196 17.35 -13.09 -7.27
N ASP A 197 16.71 -13.15 -8.43
CA ASP A 197 17.23 -12.55 -9.67
C ASP A 197 16.83 -11.07 -9.81
N PHE A 198 16.06 -10.55 -8.85
CA PHE A 198 15.63 -9.16 -8.75
C PHE A 198 16.43 -8.42 -7.67
N GLU A 199 16.16 -7.15 -7.49
CA GLU A 199 16.71 -6.40 -6.36
C GLU A 199 16.06 -6.86 -5.04
N ASP A 200 16.90 -7.31 -4.11
CA ASP A 200 16.53 -7.68 -2.75
C ASP A 200 16.79 -6.54 -1.76
N ILE A 201 17.60 -5.58 -2.19
CA ILE A 201 17.88 -4.31 -1.52
C ILE A 201 17.75 -3.22 -2.58
N ALA A 202 17.06 -2.14 -2.26
CA ALA A 202 16.98 -0.95 -3.10
C ALA A 202 17.03 0.32 -2.26
N VAL A 203 17.80 1.30 -2.72
CA VAL A 203 17.83 2.67 -2.18
C VAL A 203 17.57 3.63 -3.31
N ALA A 204 16.61 4.53 -3.14
CA ALA A 204 16.27 5.57 -4.10
C ALA A 204 16.35 6.95 -3.44
N GLN A 205 16.87 7.93 -4.19
CA GLN A 205 16.90 9.33 -3.81
C GLN A 205 16.14 10.15 -4.84
N LEU A 206 15.22 10.97 -4.37
CA LEU A 206 14.33 11.78 -5.18
C LEU A 206 14.56 13.26 -4.92
N VAL A 207 14.53 14.05 -5.98
CA VAL A 207 14.45 15.52 -5.91
C VAL A 207 13.13 15.95 -6.53
N PHE A 208 12.32 16.67 -5.81
CA PHE A 208 11.05 17.22 -6.28
C PHE A 208 11.18 18.62 -6.86
N GLU A 209 10.26 19.04 -7.74
CA GLU A 209 10.29 20.37 -8.34
C GLU A 209 10.09 21.48 -7.31
N ASN A 210 9.39 21.24 -6.20
CA ASN A 210 9.24 22.18 -5.08
C ASN A 210 10.47 22.26 -4.16
N GLY A 211 11.55 21.50 -4.47
CA GLY A 211 12.79 21.49 -3.69
C GLY A 211 12.82 20.44 -2.56
N CYS A 212 11.73 19.76 -2.27
CA CYS A 212 11.74 18.65 -1.31
C CYS A 212 12.67 17.53 -1.78
N LEU A 213 13.36 16.90 -0.83
CA LEU A 213 14.18 15.71 -1.07
C LEU A 213 13.51 14.50 -0.43
N ALA A 214 13.68 13.32 -1.02
CA ALA A 214 13.29 12.09 -0.35
C ALA A 214 14.32 10.99 -0.54
N THR A 215 14.45 10.13 0.47
CA THR A 215 15.24 8.89 0.43
C THR A 215 14.34 7.73 0.82
N LEU A 216 14.33 6.68 -0.01
CA LEU A 216 13.60 5.45 0.25
C LEU A 216 14.59 4.30 0.31
N ALA A 217 14.48 3.47 1.35
CA ALA A 217 15.24 2.23 1.48
C ALA A 217 14.29 1.05 1.69
N SER A 218 14.40 0.04 0.83
CA SER A 218 13.64 -1.19 0.94
C SER A 218 14.57 -2.39 0.88
N SER A 219 14.35 -3.36 1.77
CA SER A 219 15.18 -4.55 1.86
C SER A 219 14.38 -5.73 2.38
N ARG A 220 14.65 -6.91 1.82
CA ARG A 220 14.17 -8.20 2.33
C ARG A 220 15.30 -9.08 2.89
N VAL A 221 16.46 -8.49 3.18
CA VAL A 221 17.64 -9.22 3.68
C VAL A 221 18.00 -8.87 5.11
N THR A 222 17.15 -8.13 5.83
CA THR A 222 17.39 -7.75 7.22
C THR A 222 16.65 -8.69 8.18
N ALA A 223 17.21 -8.92 9.38
CA ALA A 223 16.58 -9.78 10.38
C ALA A 223 15.36 -9.14 11.04
N GLU A 224 15.39 -7.82 11.24
CA GLU A 224 14.30 -7.08 11.90
C GLU A 224 13.37 -6.43 10.88
N ARG A 225 12.08 -6.41 11.22
CA ARG A 225 11.07 -5.70 10.45
C ARG A 225 11.01 -4.24 10.87
N VAL A 226 11.30 -3.34 9.91
CA VAL A 226 11.20 -1.89 10.08
C VAL A 226 10.19 -1.35 9.07
N ARG A 227 9.27 -0.51 9.51
CA ARG A 227 8.27 0.19 8.70
C ARG A 227 8.15 1.61 9.23
N LYS A 228 8.99 2.54 8.74
CA LYS A 228 9.09 3.89 9.29
C LYS A 228 9.12 4.94 8.19
N LEU A 229 8.50 6.07 8.47
CA LEU A 229 8.62 7.29 7.69
C LEU A 229 9.03 8.45 8.62
N GLU A 230 10.02 9.21 8.19
CA GLU A 230 10.49 10.38 8.90
C GLU A 230 10.38 11.61 8.00
N VAL A 231 9.87 12.71 8.55
CA VAL A 231 9.64 13.94 7.79
C VAL A 231 10.27 15.11 8.51
N THR A 232 11.15 15.83 7.82
CA THR A 232 11.71 17.09 8.29
C THR A 232 10.87 18.24 7.74
N LEU A 233 10.40 19.08 8.64
CA LEU A 233 9.73 20.35 8.38
C LEU A 233 10.64 21.51 8.79
N GLU A 234 10.25 22.76 8.52
CA GLU A 234 11.00 23.94 8.92
C GLU A 234 11.19 24.03 10.45
N ASP A 235 10.14 23.72 11.20
CA ASP A 235 10.09 23.86 12.67
C ASP A 235 9.93 22.54 13.42
N ALA A 236 9.80 21.42 12.73
CA ALA A 236 9.51 20.13 13.35
C ALA A 236 10.18 18.95 12.62
N PHE A 237 10.33 17.87 13.36
CA PHE A 237 10.66 16.54 12.85
C PHE A 237 9.54 15.59 13.24
N VAL A 238 9.02 14.86 12.27
CA VAL A 238 7.91 13.92 12.43
C VAL A 238 8.42 12.52 12.18
N SER A 239 8.08 11.58 13.06
CA SER A 239 8.39 10.16 12.87
C SER A 239 7.11 9.34 12.96
N VAL A 240 6.86 8.50 11.95
CA VAL A 240 5.74 7.57 11.87
C VAL A 240 6.26 6.15 11.92
N ASP A 241 5.69 5.34 12.81
CA ASP A 241 5.86 3.89 12.83
C ASP A 241 4.56 3.25 12.34
N TYR A 242 4.61 2.57 11.18
CA TYR A 242 3.43 1.97 10.58
C TYR A 242 2.96 0.72 11.33
N ILE A 243 3.90 -0.04 11.91
CA ILE A 243 3.59 -1.29 12.63
C ILE A 243 2.82 -0.96 13.91
N ASP A 244 3.37 -0.01 14.67
CA ASP A 244 2.78 0.44 15.93
C ASP A 244 1.66 1.45 15.75
N GLN A 245 1.44 1.93 14.52
CA GLN A 245 0.49 2.99 14.20
C GLN A 245 0.69 4.22 15.10
N ASN A 246 1.94 4.65 15.24
CA ASN A 246 2.31 5.78 16.08
C ASN A 246 2.89 6.92 15.24
N ILE A 247 2.59 8.14 15.64
CA ILE A 247 3.20 9.36 15.10
C ILE A 247 3.76 10.19 16.24
N THR A 248 4.93 10.78 16.04
CA THR A 248 5.61 11.61 17.04
C THR A 248 6.13 12.87 16.37
N PHE A 249 5.83 14.02 16.95
CA PHE A 249 6.36 15.32 16.55
C PHE A 249 7.41 15.79 17.54
N ARG A 250 8.54 16.26 17.04
CA ARG A 250 9.60 16.93 17.81
C ARG A 250 9.75 18.34 17.30
N ARG A 251 9.22 19.33 18.03
CA ARG A 251 9.31 20.75 17.68
C ARG A 251 10.42 21.41 18.47
N GLN A 252 11.26 22.22 17.82
CA GLN A 252 12.25 23.03 18.50
C GLN A 252 11.59 24.29 19.05
N LEU A 253 11.50 24.42 20.38
CA LEU A 253 10.87 25.55 21.03
C LEU A 253 11.84 26.77 21.17
N SER A 254 13.10 26.51 21.54
CA SER A 254 14.11 27.55 21.70
C SER A 254 15.51 26.96 21.73
N SER A 255 16.46 27.75 21.28
CA SER A 255 17.88 27.48 21.50
C SER A 255 18.50 28.71 22.19
N LYS A 256 19.25 28.49 23.27
CA LYS A 256 19.94 29.54 24.00
C LYS A 256 21.39 29.13 24.25
N TYR A 257 22.30 30.10 24.04
CA TYR A 257 23.65 30.00 24.60
C TYR A 257 23.60 30.51 26.02
N VAL A 258 23.98 29.67 26.98
CA VAL A 258 24.16 30.09 28.36
C VAL A 258 25.66 30.28 28.57
N PHE A 259 26.02 31.53 28.77
CA PHE A 259 27.41 31.93 29.06
C PHE A 259 27.60 31.89 30.57
N ASP A 260 28.48 31.05 31.06
CA ASP A 260 28.96 31.07 32.44
C ASP A 260 30.44 31.49 32.42
N LYS A 261 30.95 32.01 33.56
CA LYS A 261 32.31 32.59 33.66
C LYS A 261 33.43 31.71 33.11
N ASN A 262 33.21 30.38 32.99
CA ASN A 262 34.20 29.41 32.52
C ASN A 262 33.68 28.43 31.44
N SER A 263 32.44 28.55 30.98
CA SER A 263 31.90 27.64 29.94
C SER A 263 30.74 28.27 29.17
N THR A 264 30.71 27.99 27.87
CA THR A 264 29.55 28.27 27.02
C THR A 264 28.74 26.98 26.88
N ARG A 265 27.54 26.97 27.38
CA ARG A 265 26.62 25.80 27.21
C ARG A 265 25.55 26.14 26.20
N TYR A 266 25.35 25.24 25.27
CA TYR A 266 24.25 25.30 24.31
C TYR A 266 23.08 24.52 24.85
N GLN A 267 21.91 25.14 25.04
CA GLN A 267 20.69 24.49 25.50
C GLN A 267 19.63 24.56 24.40
N ARG A 268 19.15 23.41 23.97
CA ARG A 268 17.98 23.27 23.11
C ARG A 268 16.82 22.77 23.94
N LYS A 269 15.64 23.37 23.74
CA LYS A 269 14.39 22.84 24.27
C LYS A 269 13.56 22.28 23.12
N PHE A 270 13.12 21.05 23.26
CA PHE A 270 12.22 20.38 22.32
C PHE A 270 10.88 20.11 23.01
N LEU A 271 9.80 20.28 22.27
CA LEU A 271 8.49 19.78 22.61
C LEU A 271 8.31 18.43 21.90
N LEU A 272 7.95 17.40 22.65
CA LEU A 272 7.59 16.11 22.14
C LEU A 272 6.07 15.95 22.22
N GLU A 273 5.42 15.89 21.06
CA GLU A 273 3.98 15.68 20.95
C GLU A 273 3.73 14.28 20.39
N LYS A 274 2.80 13.56 21.01
CA LYS A 274 2.31 12.26 20.54
C LYS A 274 0.81 12.32 20.42
N PRO A 275 0.26 12.63 19.24
CA PRO A 275 -1.18 12.60 19.00
C PRO A 275 -1.73 11.22 19.37
N PHE A 276 -2.93 11.21 19.92
CA PHE A 276 -3.65 9.95 20.16
C PHE A 276 -4.14 9.41 18.82
N ILE A 277 -3.73 8.19 18.48
CA ILE A 277 -4.20 7.47 17.29
C ILE A 277 -5.10 6.33 17.75
N SER A 278 -6.34 6.33 17.29
CA SER A 278 -7.21 5.16 17.39
C SER A 278 -6.70 4.09 16.43
N LYS A 279 -6.15 3.01 16.98
CA LYS A 279 -5.61 1.92 16.17
C LYS A 279 -6.74 1.13 15.54
N GLU A 280 -6.72 1.04 14.23
CA GLU A 280 -7.69 0.28 13.44
C GLU A 280 -6.97 -0.60 12.41
N GLU A 281 -7.65 -1.60 11.93
CA GLU A 281 -7.14 -2.47 10.87
C GLU A 281 -7.13 -1.71 9.52
N PRO A 282 -5.96 -1.40 8.92
CA PRO A 282 -5.90 -0.61 7.69
C PRO A 282 -6.69 -1.23 6.53
N LEU A 283 -6.66 -2.56 6.39
CA LEU A 283 -7.43 -3.26 5.37
C LEU A 283 -8.94 -3.05 5.55
N ARG A 284 -9.43 -3.08 6.78
CA ARG A 284 -10.86 -2.80 7.06
C ARG A 284 -11.23 -1.38 6.64
N LEU A 285 -10.39 -0.41 6.95
CA LEU A 285 -10.61 0.99 6.55
C LEU A 285 -10.59 1.15 5.02
N GLU A 286 -9.68 0.47 4.34
CA GLU A 286 -9.59 0.46 2.88
C GLU A 286 -10.84 -0.11 2.22
N LEU A 287 -11.29 -1.30 2.66
CA LEU A 287 -12.47 -1.95 2.10
C LEU A 287 -13.76 -1.18 2.42
N ASN A 288 -13.89 -0.63 3.65
CA ASN A 288 -14.98 0.28 3.98
C ASN A 288 -14.99 1.51 3.07
N HIS A 289 -13.83 2.11 2.82
CA HIS A 289 -13.70 3.26 1.92
C HIS A 289 -14.15 2.92 0.50
N PHE A 290 -13.76 1.74 -0.01
CA PHE A 290 -14.20 1.27 -1.34
C PHE A 290 -15.74 1.17 -1.42
N ILE A 291 -16.38 0.55 -0.42
CA ILE A 291 -17.83 0.46 -0.34
C ILE A 291 -18.48 1.85 -0.25
N GLN A 292 -17.93 2.75 0.55
CA GLN A 292 -18.42 4.14 0.65
C GLN A 292 -18.28 4.90 -0.67
N CYS A 293 -17.15 4.74 -1.40
CA CYS A 293 -16.99 5.36 -2.71
C CYS A 293 -18.09 4.93 -3.69
N ILE A 294 -18.47 3.64 -3.67
CA ILE A 294 -19.54 3.13 -4.53
C ILE A 294 -20.91 3.67 -4.12
N THR A 295 -21.22 3.60 -2.83
CA THR A 295 -22.56 3.95 -2.31
C THR A 295 -22.83 5.46 -2.28
N GLU A 296 -21.78 6.27 -2.11
CA GLU A 296 -21.88 7.73 -1.97
C GLU A 296 -21.42 8.47 -3.24
N GLY A 297 -20.89 7.75 -4.25
CA GLY A 297 -20.37 8.35 -5.49
C GLY A 297 -19.11 9.19 -5.28
N LYS A 298 -18.26 8.83 -4.30
CA LYS A 298 -17.02 9.55 -3.98
C LYS A 298 -15.84 9.01 -4.78
N LYS A 299 -14.85 9.87 -5.06
CA LYS A 299 -13.57 9.43 -5.66
C LYS A 299 -12.75 8.68 -4.60
N PRO A 300 -12.14 7.52 -4.93
CA PRO A 300 -11.24 6.82 -4.03
C PRO A 300 -10.00 7.67 -3.66
N ILE A 301 -9.55 7.53 -2.42
CA ILE A 301 -8.27 8.12 -1.95
C ILE A 301 -7.09 7.56 -2.74
N VAL A 302 -7.15 6.27 -3.09
CA VAL A 302 -6.17 5.60 -3.96
C VAL A 302 -6.90 5.17 -5.23
N SER A 303 -7.12 6.10 -6.12
CA SER A 303 -7.69 5.82 -7.45
C SER A 303 -6.64 5.21 -8.38
N GLY A 304 -7.09 4.72 -9.52
CA GLY A 304 -6.16 4.26 -10.54
C GLY A 304 -5.18 5.33 -11.03
N ASP A 305 -5.52 6.64 -10.97
CA ASP A 305 -4.60 7.73 -11.33
C ASP A 305 -3.44 7.85 -10.31
N GLU A 306 -3.74 7.78 -8.99
CA GLU A 306 -2.71 7.77 -7.95
C GLU A 306 -1.81 6.55 -8.06
N ALA A 307 -2.39 5.38 -8.32
CA ALA A 307 -1.63 4.15 -8.53
C ALA A 307 -0.78 4.19 -9.80
N SER A 308 -1.25 4.81 -10.89
CA SER A 308 -0.46 5.04 -12.12
C SER A 308 0.76 5.89 -11.83
N ASN A 309 0.62 6.97 -11.04
CA ASN A 309 1.75 7.81 -10.63
C ASN A 309 2.78 7.02 -9.78
N ALA A 310 2.31 6.21 -8.84
CA ALA A 310 3.20 5.39 -8.01
C ALA A 310 3.94 4.33 -8.83
N LEU A 311 3.25 3.65 -9.74
CA LEU A 311 3.84 2.67 -10.65
C LEU A 311 4.85 3.31 -11.60
N THR A 312 4.52 4.49 -12.16
CA THR A 312 5.43 5.26 -13.02
C THR A 312 6.72 5.62 -12.30
N LEU A 313 6.64 6.09 -11.05
CA LEU A 313 7.85 6.39 -10.29
C LEU A 313 8.63 5.13 -9.92
N ALA A 314 7.96 4.03 -9.59
CA ALA A 314 8.61 2.75 -9.34
C ALA A 314 9.39 2.25 -10.56
N HIS A 315 8.81 2.30 -11.76
CA HIS A 315 9.52 1.97 -13.00
C HIS A 315 10.69 2.92 -13.25
N LYS A 316 10.51 4.23 -13.06
CA LYS A 316 11.60 5.21 -13.19
C LYS A 316 12.75 4.95 -12.22
N ILE A 317 12.46 4.47 -11.00
CA ILE A 317 13.48 4.05 -10.03
C ILE A 317 14.24 2.84 -10.58
N LEU A 318 13.54 1.82 -11.09
CA LEU A 318 14.16 0.61 -11.66
C LEU A 318 15.02 0.94 -12.90
N GLU A 319 14.56 1.81 -13.79
CA GLU A 319 15.28 2.25 -14.99
C GLU A 319 16.59 3.02 -14.66
N ASN A 320 16.61 3.78 -13.55
CA ASN A 320 17.77 4.55 -13.11
C ASN A 320 18.62 3.81 -12.07
N MET A 321 18.34 2.52 -11.81
CA MET A 321 19.01 1.77 -10.77
C MET A 321 20.35 1.21 -11.22
N GLU A 322 21.40 1.56 -10.49
CA GLU A 322 22.70 0.91 -10.60
C GLU A 322 22.68 -0.38 -9.76
N MET A 323 22.75 -1.53 -10.44
CA MET A 323 22.67 -2.84 -9.82
C MET A 323 24.05 -3.38 -9.44
N THR A 324 24.16 -3.87 -8.20
CA THR A 324 25.26 -4.73 -7.75
C THR A 324 24.75 -6.16 -7.55
N ASN A 325 25.65 -7.13 -7.59
CA ASN A 325 25.33 -8.55 -7.43
C ASN A 325 26.15 -9.13 -6.28
N LEU A 326 25.51 -9.34 -5.13
CA LEU A 326 26.11 -9.87 -3.91
C LEU A 326 25.56 -11.28 -3.60
N ARG A 327 25.38 -12.14 -4.62
CA ARG A 327 24.77 -13.46 -4.42
C ARG A 327 25.41 -14.22 -3.27
N VAL A 328 24.60 -14.48 -2.25
CA VAL A 328 24.93 -15.34 -1.10
C VAL A 328 24.33 -16.73 -1.36
N ASP A 329 25.01 -17.77 -0.88
CA ASP A 329 24.54 -19.16 -1.02
C ASP A 329 23.13 -19.33 -0.44
N LYS A 330 22.20 -19.87 -1.24
CA LYS A 330 20.78 -20.05 -0.88
C LYS A 330 20.55 -21.05 0.26
N SER A 331 21.56 -21.80 0.69
CA SER A 331 21.47 -22.73 1.83
C SER A 331 20.97 -22.09 3.12
N PHE A 332 21.10 -20.76 3.25
CA PHE A 332 20.60 -20.01 4.39
C PHE A 332 19.07 -19.87 4.42
N LEU A 333 18.39 -19.93 3.28
CA LEU A 333 16.91 -19.80 3.18
C LEU A 333 16.19 -21.10 3.58
N ASP A 334 16.86 -22.26 3.46
CA ASP A 334 16.27 -23.55 3.81
C ASP A 334 16.18 -23.77 5.33
N LEU A 335 16.97 -23.05 6.13
CA LEU A 335 16.95 -23.11 7.60
C LEU A 335 15.70 -22.50 8.23
N HIS A 336 14.88 -21.77 7.48
CA HIS A 336 13.66 -21.10 8.00
C HIS A 336 12.35 -21.72 7.51
N LYS A 337 12.38 -22.86 6.82
CA LYS A 337 11.17 -23.57 6.40
C LYS A 337 10.50 -24.33 7.55
N ASP A 338 11.21 -24.61 8.63
CA ASP A 338 10.74 -25.46 9.74
C ASP A 338 10.26 -24.69 10.99
N CYS A 339 10.16 -23.37 10.93
CA CYS A 339 9.74 -22.53 12.04
C CYS A 339 8.44 -21.75 11.75
N HIS A 340 7.36 -22.52 11.40
CA HIS A 340 5.98 -21.96 11.47
C HIS A 340 4.98 -23.05 11.78
#